data_7129399c75969cc47d7c018d9104b4b6
#
_entry.id   7129399c75969cc47d7c018d9104b4b6
#
_cell.length_a   1.000
_cell.length_b   1.000
_cell.length_c   1.000
_cell.angle_alpha   90.00
_cell.angle_beta   90.00
_cell.angle_gamma   90.00
#
_symmetry.space_group_name_H-M   'P 1'
#
loop_
_entity.id
_entity.type
_entity.pdbx_description
1 polymer ?
#
loop_
_entity_poly.entity_id
_entity_poly.type
_entity_poly.pdbx_seq_one_letter_code
_entity_poly.pdbx_strand_id
1 'polypeptide(L)'
;MTRRITVSLFAVLLTTSAAADSSPQRATVGAGWSRVPVTGSSGEQVFHRYCWECHGDGPDRPGTDALRVKYKGDVPARLDQRTDLNAAFVIATVRHGISVMPAARKTEISDVELNAIAAYLTREKR
;
A
#
# COMPACT_ATOMS: atom_id res chain seq x y z
N MET A 1 41.20 -29.86 -69.63
CA MET A 1 40.92 -28.50 -69.12
C MET A 1 39.48 -28.47 -68.63
N THR A 2 39.22 -28.74 -67.33
CA THR A 2 37.88 -28.91 -66.78
C THR A 2 37.69 -27.77 -65.78
N ARG A 3 36.81 -26.79 -66.12
CA ARG A 3 36.50 -25.64 -65.33
C ARG A 3 35.39 -26.02 -64.33
N ARG A 4 35.68 -26.02 -63.01
CA ARG A 4 34.70 -26.22 -61.93
C ARG A 4 34.05 -24.89 -61.62
N ILE A 5 32.72 -24.86 -61.78
CA ILE A 5 31.90 -23.74 -61.38
C ILE A 5 31.41 -23.99 -59.95
N THR A 6 31.88 -23.22 -59.00
CA THR A 6 31.42 -23.21 -57.62
C THR A 6 30.20 -22.30 -57.51
N VAL A 7 29.05 -22.88 -57.23
CA VAL A 7 27.79 -22.13 -56.92
C VAL A 7 27.78 -21.83 -55.43
N SER A 8 27.95 -20.57 -55.06
CA SER A 8 27.79 -20.11 -53.69
C SER A 8 26.31 -19.89 -53.39
N LEU A 9 25.78 -20.71 -52.50
CA LEU A 9 24.45 -20.45 -51.90
C LEU A 9 24.58 -19.34 -50.85
N PHE A 10 24.00 -18.20 -51.13
CA PHE A 10 23.77 -17.16 -50.13
C PHE A 10 22.47 -17.49 -49.35
N ALA A 11 22.61 -17.88 -48.10
CA ALA A 11 21.49 -18.02 -47.19
C ALA A 11 21.10 -16.62 -46.69
N VAL A 12 19.95 -16.15 -47.12
CA VAL A 12 19.34 -14.91 -46.59
C VAL A 12 18.64 -15.24 -45.27
N LEU A 13 19.21 -14.81 -44.15
CA LEU A 13 18.60 -14.87 -42.85
C LEU A 13 17.60 -13.70 -42.75
N LEU A 14 16.31 -14.03 -42.84
CA LEU A 14 15.20 -13.12 -42.50
C LEU A 14 15.11 -12.98 -40.99
N THR A 15 15.62 -11.87 -40.45
CA THR A 15 15.40 -11.48 -39.06
C THR A 15 14.03 -10.81 -38.96
N THR A 16 13.06 -11.54 -38.43
CA THR A 16 11.77 -10.95 -38.05
C THR A 16 11.95 -10.13 -36.78
N SER A 17 12.00 -8.82 -36.92
CA SER A 17 11.92 -7.89 -35.80
C SER A 17 10.50 -7.90 -35.25
N ALA A 18 10.30 -8.47 -34.08
CA ALA A 18 9.07 -8.29 -33.30
C ALA A 18 9.04 -6.85 -32.79
N ALA A 19 8.21 -6.02 -33.41
CA ALA A 19 7.88 -4.69 -32.87
C ALA A 19 7.13 -4.89 -31.57
N ALA A 20 7.73 -4.49 -30.44
CA ALA A 20 7.02 -4.37 -29.17
C ALA A 20 5.99 -3.25 -29.32
N ASP A 21 4.72 -3.64 -29.32
CA ASP A 21 3.57 -2.73 -29.27
C ASP A 21 3.53 -2.04 -27.91
N SER A 22 4.14 -0.86 -27.82
CA SER A 22 4.05 0.04 -26.68
C SER A 22 2.81 0.93 -26.81
N SER A 23 1.64 0.32 -26.90
CA SER A 23 0.38 1.06 -26.78
C SER A 23 0.30 1.62 -25.35
N PRO A 24 0.14 2.93 -25.17
CA PRO A 24 -0.14 3.48 -23.84
C PRO A 24 -1.50 2.93 -23.40
N GLN A 25 -1.50 2.10 -22.39
CA GLN A 25 -2.73 1.66 -21.74
C GLN A 25 -3.45 2.88 -21.22
N ARG A 26 -4.48 3.27 -21.97
CA ARG A 26 -5.42 4.31 -21.55
C ARG A 26 -6.07 3.82 -20.27
N ALA A 27 -5.67 4.39 -19.14
CA ALA A 27 -6.32 4.16 -17.87
C ALA A 27 -7.79 4.54 -18.04
N THR A 28 -8.66 3.53 -18.10
CA THR A 28 -10.10 3.73 -18.06
C THR A 28 -10.46 4.21 -16.67
N VAL A 29 -10.56 5.52 -16.50
CA VAL A 29 -11.18 6.14 -15.34
C VAL A 29 -12.67 5.84 -15.44
N GLY A 30 -13.11 4.79 -14.80
CA GLY A 30 -14.53 4.45 -14.83
C GLY A 30 -14.80 2.98 -14.56
N ALA A 31 -14.40 2.47 -13.43
CA ALA A 31 -15.00 1.28 -12.89
C ALA A 31 -14.88 1.35 -11.38
N GLY A 32 -16.02 1.35 -10.78
CA GLY A 32 -16.34 1.02 -9.41
C GLY A 32 -15.16 0.97 -8.44
N TRP A 33 -15.28 1.68 -7.36
CA TRP A 33 -14.42 1.61 -6.16
C TRP A 33 -14.39 0.19 -5.58
N SER A 34 -14.07 -0.80 -6.40
CA SER A 34 -13.74 -2.14 -5.96
C SER A 34 -12.45 -2.02 -5.17
N ARG A 35 -12.58 -1.92 -3.85
CA ARG A 35 -11.47 -2.10 -2.94
C ARG A 35 -10.98 -3.54 -3.10
N VAL A 36 -10.03 -3.73 -4.00
CA VAL A 36 -9.28 -4.98 -4.07
C VAL A 36 -8.60 -5.13 -2.71
N PRO A 37 -8.86 -6.17 -1.95
CA PRO A 37 -8.09 -6.46 -0.74
C PRO A 37 -6.63 -6.51 -1.16
N VAL A 38 -5.79 -5.65 -0.58
CA VAL A 38 -4.37 -5.60 -0.96
C VAL A 38 -3.68 -6.75 -0.23
N THR A 39 -3.89 -7.94 -0.73
CA THR A 39 -3.14 -9.12 -0.33
C THR A 39 -1.67 -8.85 -0.62
N GLY A 40 -0.86 -8.67 0.43
CA GLY A 40 0.58 -8.40 0.33
C GLY A 40 1.02 -6.97 0.64
N SER A 41 0.12 -6.04 0.97
CA SER A 41 0.52 -4.72 1.47
C SER A 41 1.11 -4.84 2.87
N SER A 42 2.24 -4.14 3.09
CA SER A 42 2.79 -4.02 4.43
C SER A 42 1.82 -3.29 5.36
N GLY A 43 1.86 -3.57 6.66
CA GLY A 43 1.03 -2.86 7.65
C GLY A 43 1.21 -1.35 7.60
N GLU A 44 2.39 -0.87 7.23
CA GLU A 44 2.67 0.55 6.99
C GLU A 44 1.86 1.12 5.82
N GLN A 45 1.86 0.43 4.68
CA GLN A 45 1.09 0.87 3.51
C GLN A 45 -0.42 0.91 3.80
N VAL A 46 -0.91 -0.07 4.55
CA VAL A 46 -2.32 -0.12 4.95
C VAL A 46 -2.63 1.02 5.94
N PHE A 47 -1.75 1.26 6.92
CA PHE A 47 -1.86 2.38 7.85
C PHE A 47 -1.88 3.73 7.10
N HIS A 48 -0.98 3.93 6.15
CA HIS A 48 -0.96 5.15 5.33
C HIS A 48 -2.24 5.33 4.52
N ARG A 49 -2.85 4.26 4.04
CA ARG A 49 -4.09 4.33 3.26
C ARG A 49 -5.31 4.73 4.09
N TYR A 50 -5.45 4.21 5.30
CA TYR A 50 -6.68 4.34 6.08
C TYR A 50 -6.59 5.27 7.29
N CYS A 51 -5.40 5.45 7.82
CA CYS A 51 -5.20 6.10 9.12
C CYS A 51 -4.41 7.41 9.03
N TRP A 52 -3.54 7.55 8.02
CA TRP A 52 -2.59 8.64 7.92
C TRP A 52 -3.23 10.03 7.88
N GLU A 53 -4.37 10.17 7.20
CA GLU A 53 -5.04 11.47 7.07
C GLU A 53 -5.45 12.06 8.43
N CYS A 54 -5.73 11.21 9.41
CA CYS A 54 -6.06 11.64 10.75
C CYS A 54 -4.90 11.48 11.75
N HIS A 55 -4.05 10.46 11.59
CA HIS A 55 -3.04 10.04 12.58
C HIS A 55 -1.59 10.19 12.10
N GLY A 56 -1.38 10.80 10.95
CA GLY A 56 -0.06 11.06 10.39
C GLY A 56 0.65 12.28 10.98
N ASP A 57 1.72 12.66 10.30
CA ASP A 57 2.51 13.84 10.62
C ASP A 57 2.00 15.09 9.87
N GLY A 58 2.36 16.26 10.36
CA GLY A 58 2.04 17.54 9.74
C GLY A 58 0.82 18.23 10.32
N PRO A 59 0.43 19.38 9.73
CA PRO A 59 -0.77 20.12 10.12
C PRO A 59 -2.04 19.37 9.70
N ASP A 60 -3.16 19.77 10.29
CA ASP A 60 -4.50 19.28 9.91
C ASP A 60 -4.66 17.75 10.04
N ARG A 61 -4.08 17.19 11.11
CA ARG A 61 -4.21 15.77 11.47
C ARG A 61 -5.07 15.62 12.72
N PRO A 62 -6.41 15.62 12.59
CA PRO A 62 -7.32 15.75 13.74
C PRO A 62 -7.13 14.68 14.81
N GLY A 63 -6.81 13.45 14.42
CA GLY A 63 -6.50 12.36 15.35
C GLY A 63 -5.20 12.61 16.11
N THR A 64 -4.13 13.02 15.42
CA THR A 64 -2.86 13.37 16.05
C THR A 64 -3.00 14.58 16.95
N ASP A 65 -3.76 15.61 16.53
CA ASP A 65 -3.97 16.81 17.33
C ASP A 65 -4.78 16.50 18.61
N ALA A 66 -5.81 15.68 18.50
CA ALA A 66 -6.59 15.23 19.67
C ALA A 66 -5.71 14.43 20.65
N LEU A 67 -4.84 13.57 20.16
CA LEU A 67 -3.90 12.82 21.01
C LEU A 67 -2.84 13.72 21.63
N ARG A 68 -2.36 14.74 20.93
CA ARG A 68 -1.44 15.75 21.47
C ARG A 68 -2.05 16.50 22.66
N VAL A 69 -3.31 16.91 22.52
CA VAL A 69 -4.07 17.57 23.60
C VAL A 69 -4.30 16.62 24.78
N LYS A 70 -4.66 15.37 24.49
CA LYS A 70 -4.97 14.36 25.52
C LYS A 70 -3.73 13.99 26.35
N TYR A 71 -2.62 13.74 25.71
CA TYR A 71 -1.42 13.19 26.39
C TYR A 71 -0.39 14.27 26.78
N LYS A 72 -0.49 15.49 26.27
CA LYS A 72 0.35 16.65 26.65
C LYS A 72 1.86 16.39 26.60
N GLY A 73 2.29 15.41 25.78
CA GLY A 73 3.69 15.04 25.63
C GLY A 73 4.15 13.81 26.43
N ASP A 74 3.28 13.23 27.29
CA ASP A 74 3.63 12.03 28.06
C ASP A 74 3.95 10.84 27.15
N VAL A 75 3.29 10.77 26.01
CA VAL A 75 3.56 9.79 24.94
C VAL A 75 3.45 10.48 23.58
N PRO A 76 4.12 9.96 22.54
CA PRO A 76 3.98 10.50 21.20
C PRO A 76 2.53 10.55 20.72
N ALA A 77 2.13 11.69 20.16
CA ALA A 77 0.79 11.85 19.59
C ALA A 77 0.60 11.06 18.27
N ARG A 78 1.69 10.90 17.50
CA ARG A 78 1.69 10.07 16.29
C ARG A 78 1.64 8.59 16.66
N LEU A 79 0.67 7.87 16.07
CA LEU A 79 0.49 6.45 16.39
C LEU A 79 1.67 5.58 15.98
N ASP A 80 2.32 5.89 14.86
CA ASP A 80 3.48 5.16 14.33
C ASP A 80 4.75 5.33 15.20
N GLN A 81 4.76 6.29 16.13
CA GLN A 81 5.85 6.53 17.07
C GLN A 81 5.58 5.97 18.47
N ARG A 82 4.34 5.53 18.77
CA ARG A 82 3.96 5.02 20.09
C ARG A 82 4.54 3.64 20.35
N THR A 83 4.98 3.43 21.59
CA THR A 83 5.55 2.15 22.05
C THR A 83 4.66 1.43 23.08
N ASP A 84 3.58 2.08 23.50
CA ASP A 84 2.64 1.62 24.52
C ASP A 84 1.37 0.97 23.97
N LEU A 85 1.25 0.88 22.63
CA LEU A 85 0.12 0.25 21.97
C LEU A 85 0.22 -1.28 22.04
N ASN A 86 -0.93 -1.95 22.18
CA ASN A 86 -1.04 -3.39 21.96
C ASN A 86 -2.04 -3.70 20.83
N ALA A 87 -1.86 -4.84 20.17
CA ALA A 87 -2.63 -5.19 18.99
C ALA A 87 -4.13 -5.31 19.28
N ALA A 88 -4.52 -5.89 20.41
CA ALA A 88 -5.92 -6.05 20.78
C ALA A 88 -6.62 -4.70 20.96
N PHE A 89 -5.94 -3.74 21.60
CA PHE A 89 -6.45 -2.38 21.76
C PHE A 89 -6.62 -1.67 20.40
N VAL A 90 -5.64 -1.78 19.52
CA VAL A 90 -5.73 -1.20 18.16
C VAL A 90 -6.92 -1.79 17.41
N ILE A 91 -7.07 -3.11 17.39
CA ILE A 91 -8.15 -3.80 16.71
C ILE A 91 -9.51 -3.39 17.29
N ALA A 92 -9.66 -3.41 18.61
CA ALA A 92 -10.91 -3.02 19.27
C ALA A 92 -11.27 -1.57 18.97
N THR A 93 -10.30 -0.64 19.06
CA THR A 93 -10.53 0.78 18.80
C THR A 93 -10.97 1.03 17.37
N VAL A 94 -10.36 0.38 16.39
CA VAL A 94 -10.76 0.53 14.98
C VAL A 94 -12.15 -0.08 14.73
N ARG A 95 -12.48 -1.20 15.34
CA ARG A 95 -13.79 -1.86 15.13
C ARG A 95 -14.95 -1.16 15.83
N HIS A 96 -14.72 -0.56 16.98
CA HIS A 96 -15.78 0.05 17.77
C HIS A 96 -15.79 1.58 17.70
N GLY A 97 -14.71 2.19 17.24
CA GLY A 97 -14.50 3.63 17.33
C GLY A 97 -14.17 4.07 18.75
N ILE A 98 -13.78 5.31 18.89
CA ILE A 98 -13.57 5.96 20.20
C ILE A 98 -13.74 7.47 20.07
N SER A 99 -14.62 8.08 20.89
CA SER A 99 -14.89 9.50 20.83
C SER A 99 -15.32 9.94 19.41
N VAL A 100 -14.56 10.80 18.76
CA VAL A 100 -14.82 11.29 17.39
C VAL A 100 -14.27 10.36 16.31
N MET A 101 -13.47 9.37 16.66
CA MET A 101 -12.98 8.37 15.70
C MET A 101 -14.09 7.38 15.35
N PRO A 102 -14.52 7.28 14.09
CA PRO A 102 -15.58 6.36 13.70
C PRO A 102 -15.14 4.90 13.76
N ALA A 103 -16.10 4.01 13.93
CA ALA A 103 -15.88 2.57 13.77
C ALA A 103 -15.70 2.21 12.30
N ALA A 104 -14.73 1.34 12.01
CA ALA A 104 -14.52 0.80 10.66
C ALA A 104 -15.10 -0.61 10.53
N ARG A 105 -15.99 -0.80 9.55
CA ARG A 105 -16.58 -2.10 9.25
C ARG A 105 -15.59 -3.00 8.50
N LYS A 106 -15.84 -4.31 8.53
CA LYS A 106 -15.00 -5.29 7.80
C LYS A 106 -15.00 -5.09 6.29
N THR A 107 -16.03 -4.44 5.76
CA THR A 107 -16.12 -4.05 4.34
C THR A 107 -15.30 -2.81 4.00
N GLU A 108 -14.86 -2.05 4.99
CA GLU A 108 -14.00 -0.86 4.84
C GLU A 108 -12.54 -1.20 5.05
N ILE A 109 -12.25 -1.90 6.14
CA ILE A 109 -10.92 -2.43 6.47
C ILE A 109 -11.12 -3.90 6.82
N SER A 110 -10.61 -4.82 6.00
CA SER A 110 -10.71 -6.26 6.25
C SER A 110 -9.97 -6.66 7.53
N ASP A 111 -10.26 -7.85 8.07
CA ASP A 111 -9.55 -8.35 9.26
C ASP A 111 -8.05 -8.56 8.98
N VAL A 112 -7.68 -8.94 7.76
CA VAL A 112 -6.27 -9.09 7.34
C VAL A 112 -5.56 -7.74 7.35
N GLU A 113 -6.15 -6.72 6.76
CA GLU A 113 -5.60 -5.36 6.75
C GLU A 113 -5.49 -4.78 8.16
N LEU A 114 -6.52 -4.97 9.00
CA LEU A 114 -6.50 -4.47 10.38
C LEU A 114 -5.43 -5.17 11.23
N ASN A 115 -5.25 -6.48 11.07
CA ASN A 115 -4.17 -7.20 11.73
C ASN A 115 -2.79 -6.70 11.26
N ALA A 116 -2.63 -6.39 9.98
CA ALA A 116 -1.39 -5.80 9.45
C ALA A 116 -1.13 -4.40 10.04
N ILE A 117 -2.15 -3.54 10.16
CA ILE A 117 -2.05 -2.24 10.85
C ILE A 117 -1.64 -2.44 12.31
N ALA A 118 -2.30 -3.34 13.03
CA ALA A 118 -2.00 -3.60 14.43
C ALA A 118 -0.55 -4.07 14.61
N ALA A 119 -0.08 -5.00 13.80
CA ALA A 119 1.31 -5.45 13.80
C ALA A 119 2.30 -4.33 13.50
N TYR A 120 2.00 -3.46 12.54
CA TYR A 120 2.82 -2.29 12.23
C TYR A 120 2.93 -1.32 13.39
N LEU A 121 1.81 -1.00 14.04
CA LEU A 121 1.78 -0.04 15.13
C LEU A 121 2.40 -0.56 16.43
N THR A 122 2.46 -1.87 16.61
CA THR A 122 3.00 -2.51 17.83
C THR A 122 4.39 -3.12 17.65
N ARG A 123 5.02 -2.95 16.47
CA ARG A 123 6.39 -3.40 16.22
C ARG A 123 7.38 -2.72 17.16
N GLU A 124 8.47 -3.40 17.46
CA GLU A 124 9.60 -2.76 18.15
C GLU A 124 10.12 -1.57 17.33
N LYS A 125 10.24 -0.44 17.99
CA LYS A 125 10.76 0.82 17.41
C LYS A 125 12.16 1.03 17.96
N ARG A 126 13.12 1.05 17.04
CA ARG A 126 14.54 1.33 17.34
C ARG A 126 14.80 2.82 17.29
#